data_5d6b797b667b0ca1fd6379b0b4c1d302
#
_entry.id   5d6b797b667b0ca1fd6379b0b4c1d302
#
_cell.length_a   1.000
_cell.length_b   1.000
_cell.length_c   1.000
_cell.angle_alpha   90.00
_cell.angle_beta   90.00
_cell.angle_gamma   90.00
#
_symmetry.space_group_name_H-M   'P 1'
#
loop_
_entity.id
_entity.type
_entity.pdbx_description
1 polymer ?
#
loop_
_entity_poly.entity_id
_entity_poly.type
_entity_poly.pdbx_seq_one_letter_code
_entity_poly.pdbx_strand_id
1 'polypeptide(L)'
;MISNILIFYCLITGISIMIYWINFLINNQSKNNRLNIKVQTHIFAEFVTSILLIGSSLSYYFGVENITLLLYMALGMLIYAIINILGKYIEEKNIFMILILLVNLIFIIINLYLLII
;
A
#
# COMPACT_ATOMS: atom_id res chain seq x y z
N MET A 1 -18.28 6.20 -10.79
CA MET A 1 -17.53 7.38 -10.33
C MET A 1 -16.65 7.06 -9.13
N ILE A 2 -17.21 6.56 -8.04
CA ILE A 2 -16.44 6.14 -6.86
C ILE A 2 -15.44 5.04 -7.21
N SER A 3 -15.85 4.08 -8.05
CA SER A 3 -14.97 2.99 -8.49
C SER A 3 -13.76 3.49 -9.27
N ASN A 4 -13.92 4.55 -10.08
CA ASN A 4 -12.80 5.13 -10.82
C ASN A 4 -11.80 5.80 -9.88
N ILE A 5 -12.27 6.51 -8.88
CA ILE A 5 -11.41 7.14 -7.88
C ILE A 5 -10.62 6.08 -7.13
N LEU A 6 -11.27 4.98 -6.75
CA LEU A 6 -10.63 3.89 -6.03
C LEU A 6 -9.56 3.21 -6.89
N ILE A 7 -9.84 2.99 -8.18
CA ILE A 7 -8.87 2.39 -9.11
C ILE A 7 -7.63 3.26 -9.22
N PHE A 8 -7.80 4.55 -9.44
CA PHE A 8 -6.66 5.48 -9.54
C PHE A 8 -5.87 5.54 -8.23
N TYR A 9 -6.58 5.56 -7.09
CA TYR A 9 -5.91 5.56 -5.79
C TYR A 9 -5.06 4.30 -5.61
N CYS A 10 -5.61 3.13 -5.90
CA CYS A 10 -4.89 1.87 -5.77
C CYS A 10 -3.67 1.81 -6.68
N LEU A 11 -3.82 2.27 -7.94
CA LEU A 11 -2.69 2.30 -8.87
C LEU A 11 -1.58 3.21 -8.38
N ILE A 12 -1.92 4.43 -8.00
CA ILE A 12 -0.92 5.41 -7.55
C ILE A 12 -0.22 4.91 -6.29
N THR A 13 -0.98 4.38 -5.34
CA THR A 13 -0.43 3.86 -4.08
C THR A 13 0.50 2.67 -4.33
N GLY A 14 0.07 1.72 -5.17
CA GLY A 14 0.88 0.55 -5.49
C GLY A 14 2.20 0.93 -6.16
N ILE A 15 2.14 1.83 -7.14
CA ILE A 15 3.34 2.30 -7.84
C ILE A 15 4.25 3.04 -6.86
N SER A 16 3.70 3.88 -5.99
CA SER A 16 4.48 4.64 -5.01
C SER A 16 5.21 3.72 -4.04
N ILE A 17 4.55 2.68 -3.53
CA ILE A 17 5.15 1.71 -2.63
C ILE A 17 6.30 0.99 -3.33
N MET A 18 6.08 0.56 -4.56
CA MET A 18 7.08 -0.15 -5.33
C MET A 18 8.33 0.71 -5.57
N ILE A 19 8.14 1.96 -5.98
CA ILE A 19 9.25 2.89 -6.22
C ILE A 19 10.03 3.14 -4.93
N TYR A 20 9.32 3.36 -3.82
CA TYR A 20 9.96 3.62 -2.54
C TYR A 20 10.88 2.47 -2.13
N TRP A 21 10.40 1.24 -2.22
CA TRP A 21 11.19 0.08 -1.80
C TRP A 21 12.30 -0.26 -2.78
N ILE A 22 12.11 -0.03 -4.08
CA ILE A 22 13.18 -0.21 -5.06
C ILE A 22 14.32 0.77 -4.77
N ASN A 23 14.00 2.05 -4.52
CA ASN A 23 15.01 3.04 -4.15
C ASN A 23 15.74 2.67 -2.87
N PHE A 24 14.99 2.19 -1.87
CA PHE A 24 15.58 1.75 -0.60
C PHE A 24 16.59 0.62 -0.82
N LEU A 25 16.21 -0.38 -1.62
CA LEU A 25 17.08 -1.53 -1.89
C LEU A 25 18.34 -1.12 -2.65
N ILE A 26 18.21 -0.24 -3.64
CA ILE A 26 19.35 0.26 -4.41
C ILE A 26 20.32 1.00 -3.49
N ASN A 27 19.82 1.91 -2.67
CA ASN A 27 20.63 2.67 -1.72
C ASN A 27 21.33 1.75 -0.71
N ASN A 28 20.61 0.72 -0.25
CA ASN A 28 21.15 -0.19 0.72
C ASN A 28 22.26 -1.07 0.13
N GLN A 29 22.13 -1.50 -1.14
CA GLN A 29 23.16 -2.24 -1.83
C GLN A 29 24.44 -1.42 -2.01
N SER A 30 24.30 -0.13 -2.33
CA SER A 30 25.45 0.75 -2.51
C SER A 30 26.23 0.97 -1.20
N LYS A 31 25.57 0.79 -0.05
CA LYS A 31 26.18 0.93 1.27
C LYS A 31 26.70 -0.39 1.83
N ASN A 32 26.55 -1.49 1.11
CA ASN A 32 26.93 -2.84 1.55
C ASN A 32 26.36 -3.25 2.91
N ASN A 33 25.20 -2.74 3.26
CA ASN A 33 24.52 -3.11 4.51
C ASN A 33 23.68 -4.35 4.31
N ARG A 34 23.81 -5.32 5.22
CA ARG A 34 22.94 -6.48 5.23
C ARG A 34 21.62 -6.13 5.93
N LEU A 35 20.52 -6.44 5.26
CA LEU A 35 19.20 -6.32 5.86
C LEU A 35 18.96 -7.54 6.75
N ASN A 36 18.36 -7.32 7.94
CA ASN A 36 17.99 -8.46 8.75
C ASN A 36 16.71 -9.12 8.17
N ILE A 37 16.46 -10.36 8.57
CA ILE A 37 15.35 -11.17 8.03
C ILE A 37 14.00 -10.47 8.24
N LYS A 38 13.83 -9.80 9.37
CA LYS A 38 12.58 -9.09 9.69
C LYS A 38 12.31 -7.99 8.66
N VAL A 39 13.32 -7.21 8.31
CA VAL A 39 13.20 -6.14 7.32
C VAL A 39 12.96 -6.72 5.93
N GLN A 40 13.66 -7.79 5.56
CA GLN A 40 13.49 -8.45 4.28
C GLN A 40 12.06 -8.99 4.11
N THR A 41 11.51 -9.60 5.15
CA THR A 41 10.14 -10.11 5.14
C THR A 41 9.14 -8.97 4.99
N HIS A 42 9.38 -7.87 5.68
CA HIS A 42 8.53 -6.68 5.57
C HIS A 42 8.53 -6.12 4.15
N ILE A 43 9.70 -6.01 3.53
CA ILE A 43 9.83 -5.53 2.15
C ILE A 43 9.09 -6.46 1.19
N PHE A 44 9.24 -7.77 1.37
CA PHE A 44 8.54 -8.75 0.55
C PHE A 44 7.02 -8.57 0.65
N ALA A 45 6.50 -8.41 1.87
CA ALA A 45 5.08 -8.19 2.08
C ALA A 45 4.59 -6.90 1.40
N GLU A 46 5.39 -5.84 1.43
CA GLU A 46 5.06 -4.58 0.77
C GLU A 46 5.04 -4.73 -0.75
N PHE A 47 5.98 -5.48 -1.33
CA PHE A 47 5.96 -5.76 -2.77
C PHE A 47 4.72 -6.56 -3.16
N VAL A 48 4.34 -7.57 -2.39
CA VAL A 48 3.13 -8.35 -2.63
C VAL A 48 1.91 -7.44 -2.59
N THR A 49 1.83 -6.56 -1.60
CA THR A 49 0.74 -5.60 -1.46
C THR A 49 0.66 -4.69 -2.69
N SER A 50 1.78 -4.15 -3.15
CA SER A 50 1.80 -3.26 -4.30
C SER A 50 1.38 -3.98 -5.58
N ILE A 51 1.84 -5.20 -5.78
CA ILE A 51 1.46 -6.01 -6.95
C ILE A 51 -0.04 -6.29 -6.92
N LEU A 52 -0.59 -6.64 -5.77
CA LEU A 52 -2.03 -6.89 -5.63
C LEU A 52 -2.84 -5.62 -5.90
N LEU A 53 -2.39 -4.47 -5.39
CA LEU A 53 -3.07 -3.21 -5.64
C LEU A 53 -3.10 -2.85 -7.12
N ILE A 54 -1.96 -2.95 -7.79
CA ILE A 54 -1.86 -2.63 -9.20
C ILE A 54 -2.66 -3.64 -10.02
N GLY A 55 -2.48 -4.92 -9.77
CA GLY A 55 -3.16 -5.97 -10.52
C GLY A 55 -4.66 -5.94 -10.35
N SER A 56 -5.16 -5.78 -9.14
CA SER A 56 -6.59 -5.74 -8.90
C SER A 56 -7.24 -4.49 -9.48
N SER A 57 -6.59 -3.34 -9.40
CA SER A 57 -7.13 -2.11 -9.97
C SER A 57 -7.18 -2.16 -11.49
N LEU A 58 -6.14 -2.68 -12.14
CA LEU A 58 -6.15 -2.86 -13.59
C LEU A 58 -7.20 -3.87 -14.03
N SER A 59 -7.35 -4.98 -13.31
CA SER A 59 -8.36 -5.99 -13.61
C SER A 59 -9.77 -5.42 -13.46
N TYR A 60 -10.00 -4.63 -12.43
CA TYR A 60 -11.29 -3.97 -12.23
C TYR A 60 -11.59 -3.01 -13.39
N TYR A 61 -10.59 -2.25 -13.82
CA TYR A 61 -10.73 -1.33 -14.94
C TYR A 61 -11.11 -2.05 -16.23
N PHE A 62 -10.52 -3.23 -16.48
CA PHE A 62 -10.80 -4.04 -17.67
C PHE A 62 -12.07 -4.89 -17.54
N GLY A 63 -12.78 -4.78 -16.41
CA GLY A 63 -14.07 -5.46 -16.25
C GLY A 63 -14.00 -6.95 -15.99
N VAL A 64 -12.90 -7.43 -15.42
CA VAL A 64 -12.77 -8.83 -15.03
C VAL A 64 -13.77 -9.15 -13.93
N GLU A 65 -14.49 -10.29 -14.09
CA GLU A 65 -15.47 -10.73 -13.11
C GLU A 65 -14.80 -11.18 -11.80
N ASN A 66 -15.52 -11.01 -10.69
CA ASN A 66 -15.10 -11.48 -9.36
C ASN A 66 -13.80 -10.87 -8.84
N ILE A 67 -13.39 -9.73 -9.42
CA ILE A 67 -12.17 -9.05 -9.00
C ILE A 67 -12.38 -8.26 -7.70
N THR A 68 -13.63 -8.03 -7.31
CA THR A 68 -13.96 -7.25 -6.13
C THR A 68 -13.35 -7.85 -4.87
N LEU A 69 -13.38 -9.18 -4.75
CA LEU A 69 -12.78 -9.87 -3.60
C LEU A 69 -11.27 -9.63 -3.53
N LEU A 70 -10.60 -9.70 -4.68
CA LEU A 70 -9.16 -9.44 -4.73
C LEU A 70 -8.85 -7.99 -4.35
N LEU A 71 -9.70 -7.06 -4.76
CA LEU A 71 -9.56 -5.65 -4.40
C LEU A 71 -9.72 -5.45 -2.90
N TYR A 72 -10.67 -6.14 -2.25
CA TYR A 72 -10.83 -6.10 -0.80
C TYR A 72 -9.58 -6.62 -0.10
N MET A 73 -9.03 -7.72 -0.57
CA MET A 73 -7.81 -8.28 0.02
C MET A 73 -6.64 -7.31 -0.10
N ALA A 74 -6.48 -6.70 -1.27
CA ALA A 74 -5.41 -5.74 -1.51
C ALA A 74 -5.53 -4.52 -0.59
N LEU A 75 -6.74 -3.99 -0.42
CA LEU A 75 -6.97 -2.85 0.47
C LEU A 75 -6.76 -3.22 1.93
N GLY A 76 -7.14 -4.44 2.34
CA GLY A 76 -6.88 -4.92 3.69
C GLY A 76 -5.39 -5.00 3.99
N MET A 77 -4.62 -5.53 3.05
CA MET A 77 -3.16 -5.58 3.18
C MET A 77 -2.56 -4.17 3.25
N LEU A 78 -3.11 -3.24 2.49
CA LEU A 78 -2.66 -1.84 2.52
C LEU A 78 -2.93 -1.21 3.88
N ILE A 79 -4.11 -1.47 4.47
CA ILE A 79 -4.44 -0.97 5.82
C ILE A 79 -3.42 -1.50 6.83
N TYR A 80 -3.11 -2.77 6.76
CA TYR A 80 -2.10 -3.38 7.65
C TYR A 80 -0.74 -2.71 7.49
N ALA A 81 -0.32 -2.49 6.25
CA ALA A 81 0.94 -1.85 5.96
C ALA A 81 1.00 -0.42 6.50
N ILE A 82 -0.09 0.34 6.33
CA ILE A 82 -0.16 1.72 6.84
C ILE A 82 -0.06 1.74 8.36
N ILE A 83 -0.74 0.82 9.05
CA ILE A 83 -0.69 0.75 10.50
C ILE A 83 0.73 0.45 10.99
N ASN A 84 1.44 -0.46 10.31
CA ASN A 84 2.83 -0.76 10.66
C ASN A 84 3.76 0.43 10.48
N ILE A 85 3.61 1.15 9.37
CA ILE A 85 4.43 2.33 9.09
C ILE A 85 4.09 3.45 10.08
N LEU A 86 2.80 3.57 10.43
CA LEU A 86 2.35 4.56 11.41
C LEU A 86 3.05 4.35 12.75
N GLY A 87 3.18 3.10 13.20
CA GLY A 87 3.89 2.79 14.43
C GLY A 87 5.33 3.29 14.42
N LYS A 88 6.01 3.13 13.29
CA LYS A 88 7.39 3.62 13.13
C LYS A 88 7.46 5.15 13.28
N TYR A 89 6.55 5.87 12.62
CA TYR A 89 6.57 7.33 12.67
C TYR A 89 6.11 7.88 14.02
N ILE A 90 5.28 7.13 14.77
CA ILE A 90 4.94 7.49 16.15
C ILE A 90 6.20 7.43 17.03
N GLU A 91 7.02 6.40 16.87
CA GLU A 91 8.29 6.29 17.60
C GLU A 91 9.23 7.44 17.25
N GLU A 92 9.28 7.83 15.99
CA GLU A 92 10.13 8.92 15.51
C GLU A 92 9.56 10.31 15.86
N LYS A 93 8.33 10.38 16.36
CA LYS A 93 7.62 11.63 16.69
C LYS A 93 7.46 12.55 15.49
N ASN A 94 7.34 11.98 14.29
CA ASN A 94 7.15 12.75 13.07
C ASN A 94 5.65 13.00 12.85
N ILE A 95 5.16 14.11 13.41
CA ILE A 95 3.73 14.43 13.40
C ILE A 95 3.21 14.59 11.97
N PHE A 96 4.00 15.18 11.07
CA PHE A 96 3.59 15.42 9.69
C PHE A 96 3.26 14.11 8.99
N MET A 97 4.13 13.11 9.10
CA MET A 97 3.92 11.80 8.48
C MET A 97 2.77 11.04 9.13
N ILE A 98 2.60 11.18 10.45
CA ILE A 98 1.49 10.56 11.15
C ILE A 98 0.16 11.09 10.61
N LEU A 99 0.04 12.39 10.41
CA LEU A 99 -1.18 12.99 9.88
C LEU A 99 -1.47 12.52 8.46
N ILE A 100 -0.45 12.46 7.60
CA ILE A 100 -0.61 11.99 6.23
C ILE A 100 -1.12 10.55 6.21
N LEU A 101 -0.53 9.68 7.04
CA LEU A 101 -0.92 8.27 7.08
C LEU A 101 -2.33 8.08 7.63
N LEU A 102 -2.72 8.88 8.63
CA LEU A 102 -4.07 8.83 9.17
C LEU A 102 -5.11 9.25 8.12
N VAL A 103 -4.82 10.30 7.35
CA VAL A 103 -5.71 10.73 6.26
C VAL A 103 -5.85 9.62 5.22
N ASN A 104 -4.75 8.98 4.84
CA ASN A 104 -4.79 7.86 3.90
C ASN A 104 -5.62 6.70 4.45
N LEU A 105 -5.47 6.37 5.72
CA LEU A 105 -6.21 5.29 6.35
C LEU A 105 -7.72 5.56 6.35
N ILE A 106 -8.11 6.79 6.70
CA ILE A 106 -9.52 7.20 6.68
C ILE A 106 -10.07 7.12 5.27
N PHE A 107 -9.31 7.57 4.28
CA PHE A 107 -9.72 7.51 2.88
C PHE A 107 -9.97 6.07 2.43
N ILE A 108 -9.09 5.15 2.78
CA ILE A 108 -9.24 3.73 2.44
C ILE A 108 -10.49 3.14 3.08
N ILE A 109 -10.73 3.44 4.35
CA ILE A 109 -11.90 2.92 5.08
C ILE A 109 -13.19 3.43 4.45
N ILE A 110 -13.25 4.71 4.11
CA ILE A 110 -14.42 5.30 3.45
C ILE A 110 -14.67 4.62 2.10
N ASN A 111 -13.63 4.42 1.30
CA ASN A 111 -13.77 3.77 0.00
C ASN A 111 -14.21 2.32 0.11
N LEU A 112 -13.70 1.58 1.11
CA LEU A 112 -14.15 0.23 1.37
C LEU A 112 -15.63 0.18 1.72
N TYR A 113 -16.07 1.10 2.58
CA TYR A 113 -17.47 1.18 2.97
C TYR A 113 -18.36 1.45 1.76
N LEU A 114 -17.99 2.40 0.92
CA LEU A 114 -18.73 2.73 -0.29
C LEU A 114 -18.75 1.58 -1.30
N LEU A 115 -17.68 0.82 -1.37
CA LEU A 115 -17.59 -0.33 -2.27
C LEU A 115 -18.51 -1.47 -1.82
N ILE A 116 -18.69 -1.64 -0.50
CA ILE A 116 -19.56 -2.68 0.07
C ILE A 116 -21.03 -2.35 -0.18
N ILE A 117 -21.41 -1.08 -0.12
CA ILE A 117 -22.76 -0.64 -0.41
C ILE A 117 -23.04 -0.74 -1.91
#